data_27946bf910ddb5b0b30bfba3743aa2e0
#
_entry.id   27946bf910ddb5b0b30bfba3743aa2e0
#
_cell.length_a   1.000
_cell.length_b   1.000
_cell.length_c   1.000
_cell.angle_alpha   90.00
_cell.angle_beta   90.00
_cell.angle_gamma   90.00
#
_symmetry.space_group_name_H-M   'P 1'
#
loop_
_entity.id
_entity.type
_entity.pdbx_description
1 polymer ?
#
loop_
_entity_poly.entity_id
_entity_poly.type
_entity_poly.pdbx_seq_one_letter_code
_entity_poly.pdbx_strand_id
1 'polypeptide(L)'
;MKGVVLSCAYLYGLPSLHLSPGEIAKRTRLENEFTAAEIAKYPKRLVGFLAVDPLQDGAIDELRYWKGQGKFVGLKLHFTASAVHIRNAADRQKVARVLGEAAQEGLPVVIHLGGGDFNASDAELFIREVLPSAGDSWVQIAHAGGGLPEHDGNNLRVLRAFGDHMVRDDPTTRQVLFDLSYVPAPDKNFEEVAALTQEIRRIGLRRFLFGSDFNVLTPAEEMMNLGKLGLTEGEFETLRENCAPWAC
;
A
#
# COMPACT_ATOMS: atom_id res chain seq x y z
N MET A 1 -16.82 -5.85 -9.19
CA MET A 1 -15.74 -5.22 -8.39
C MET A 1 -16.17 -5.15 -6.91
N LYS A 2 -15.25 -5.40 -5.99
CA LYS A 2 -15.48 -5.33 -4.55
C LYS A 2 -14.66 -4.19 -3.94
N GLY A 3 -15.17 -3.61 -2.85
CA GLY A 3 -14.39 -2.69 -2.03
C GLY A 3 -13.36 -3.46 -1.20
N VAL A 4 -12.14 -2.91 -1.09
CA VAL A 4 -11.06 -3.48 -0.27
C VAL A 4 -11.02 -2.74 1.06
N VAL A 5 -11.13 -3.47 2.17
CA VAL A 5 -11.02 -2.95 3.53
C VAL A 5 -9.67 -3.36 4.10
N LEU A 6 -8.90 -2.40 4.54
CA LEU A 6 -7.58 -2.61 5.14
C LEU A 6 -7.72 -2.56 6.67
N SER A 7 -7.27 -3.61 7.37
CA SER A 7 -7.17 -3.58 8.83
C SER A 7 -6.18 -2.49 9.27
N CYS A 8 -6.51 -1.81 10.36
CA CYS A 8 -5.65 -0.80 10.98
C CYS A 8 -4.75 -1.36 12.09
N ALA A 9 -4.58 -2.68 12.17
CA ALA A 9 -3.82 -3.34 13.23
C ALA A 9 -2.34 -2.90 13.30
N TYR A 10 -1.77 -2.40 12.21
CA TYR A 10 -0.43 -1.82 12.17
C TYR A 10 -0.28 -0.59 13.11
N LEU A 11 -1.37 0.09 13.46
CA LEU A 11 -1.32 1.26 14.35
C LEU A 11 -0.82 0.91 15.75
N TYR A 12 -0.98 -0.32 16.18
CA TYR A 12 -0.49 -0.75 17.51
C TYR A 12 1.03 -0.88 17.57
N GLY A 13 1.72 -0.87 16.42
CA GLY A 13 3.16 -0.76 16.31
C GLY A 13 3.73 0.66 16.54
N LEU A 14 2.87 1.69 16.60
CA LEU A 14 3.31 3.08 16.82
C LEU A 14 4.12 3.20 18.14
N PRO A 15 5.39 3.68 18.07
CA PRO A 15 6.22 3.83 19.26
C PRO A 15 5.61 4.74 20.34
N SER A 16 4.83 5.73 19.93
CA SER A 16 4.15 6.67 20.82
C SER A 16 3.11 6.02 21.74
N LEU A 17 2.64 4.83 21.41
CA LEU A 17 1.69 4.08 22.26
C LEU A 17 2.37 3.35 23.41
N HIS A 18 3.70 3.22 23.41
CA HIS A 18 4.48 2.56 24.47
C HIS A 18 3.95 1.18 24.90
N LEU A 19 3.41 0.41 23.95
CA LEU A 19 2.84 -0.91 24.20
C LEU A 19 3.96 -1.96 24.31
N SER A 20 3.78 -2.93 25.19
CA SER A 20 4.64 -4.12 25.22
C SER A 20 4.39 -5.01 23.98
N PRO A 21 5.37 -5.83 23.56
CA PRO A 21 5.17 -6.76 22.43
C PRO A 21 3.95 -7.67 22.59
N GLY A 22 3.65 -8.12 23.79
CA GLY A 22 2.47 -8.93 24.09
C GLY A 22 1.14 -8.17 23.92
N GLU A 23 1.12 -6.88 24.28
CA GLU A 23 -0.04 -6.01 24.06
C GLU A 23 -0.23 -5.68 22.58
N ILE A 24 0.86 -5.41 21.84
CA ILE A 24 0.83 -5.22 20.40
C ILE A 24 0.21 -6.46 19.74
N ALA A 25 0.74 -7.65 20.01
CA ALA A 25 0.23 -8.90 19.45
C ALA A 25 -1.27 -9.11 19.76
N LYS A 26 -1.68 -8.90 21.01
CA LYS A 26 -3.08 -9.03 21.44
C LYS A 26 -4.00 -8.04 20.69
N ARG A 27 -3.60 -6.77 20.62
CA ARG A 27 -4.41 -5.73 19.97
C ARG A 27 -4.45 -5.93 18.44
N THR A 28 -3.34 -6.32 17.84
CA THR A 28 -3.28 -6.71 16.41
C THR A 28 -4.29 -7.81 16.11
N ARG A 29 -4.34 -8.87 16.92
CA ARG A 29 -5.30 -9.95 16.76
C ARG A 29 -6.75 -9.44 16.86
N LEU A 30 -7.08 -8.66 17.88
CA LEU A 30 -8.43 -8.12 18.10
C LEU A 30 -8.88 -7.21 16.96
N GLU A 31 -7.99 -6.38 16.42
CA GLU A 31 -8.31 -5.51 15.29
C GLU A 31 -8.53 -6.29 14.00
N ASN A 32 -7.72 -7.30 13.74
CA ASN A 32 -7.94 -8.19 12.61
C ASN A 32 -9.23 -8.99 12.78
N GLU A 33 -9.57 -9.46 13.99
CA GLU A 33 -10.85 -10.10 14.29
C GLU A 33 -12.05 -9.17 14.02
N PHE A 34 -11.97 -7.92 14.47
CA PHE A 34 -12.99 -6.90 14.19
C PHE A 34 -13.15 -6.69 12.68
N THR A 35 -12.05 -6.46 11.97
CA THR A 35 -12.08 -6.27 10.51
C THR A 35 -12.69 -7.48 9.80
N ALA A 36 -12.29 -8.70 10.17
CA ALA A 36 -12.85 -9.92 9.59
C ALA A 36 -14.37 -10.05 9.84
N ALA A 37 -14.84 -9.68 11.04
CA ALA A 37 -16.26 -9.70 11.37
C ALA A 37 -17.05 -8.66 10.56
N GLU A 38 -16.49 -7.46 10.36
CA GLU A 38 -17.18 -6.40 9.62
C GLU A 38 -17.29 -6.73 8.11
N ILE A 39 -16.22 -7.18 7.47
CA ILE A 39 -16.27 -7.56 6.05
C ILE A 39 -17.21 -8.74 5.80
N ALA A 40 -17.31 -9.68 6.75
CA ALA A 40 -18.18 -10.85 6.65
C ALA A 40 -19.68 -10.49 6.56
N LYS A 41 -20.07 -9.28 6.99
CA LYS A 41 -21.45 -8.77 6.85
C LYS A 41 -21.81 -8.47 5.38
N TYR A 42 -20.80 -8.24 4.52
CA TYR A 42 -21.00 -7.83 3.12
C TYR A 42 -20.14 -8.65 2.14
N PRO A 43 -20.23 -10.01 2.13
CA PRO A 43 -19.27 -10.89 1.43
C PRO A 43 -19.30 -10.75 -0.09
N LYS A 44 -20.40 -10.20 -0.65
CA LYS A 44 -20.53 -9.91 -2.09
C LYS A 44 -19.94 -8.56 -2.49
N ARG A 45 -19.67 -7.68 -1.52
CA ARG A 45 -19.26 -6.29 -1.76
C ARG A 45 -17.90 -5.94 -1.21
N LEU A 46 -17.43 -6.66 -0.19
CA LEU A 46 -16.18 -6.35 0.52
C LEU A 46 -15.24 -7.56 0.52
N VAL A 47 -13.95 -7.27 0.46
CA VAL A 47 -12.85 -8.17 0.80
C VAL A 47 -11.93 -7.45 1.77
N GLY A 48 -11.17 -8.18 2.58
CA GLY A 48 -10.31 -7.60 3.61
C GLY A 48 -8.85 -7.99 3.46
N PHE A 49 -8.01 -7.09 3.90
CA PHE A 49 -6.59 -7.30 4.10
C PHE A 49 -6.31 -7.27 5.60
N LEU A 50 -5.68 -8.33 6.12
CA LEU A 50 -5.15 -8.29 7.49
C LEU A 50 -3.98 -7.31 7.57
N ALA A 51 -3.67 -6.83 8.76
CA ALA A 51 -2.49 -6.01 8.96
C ALA A 51 -1.61 -6.55 10.09
N VAL A 52 -0.32 -6.37 9.94
CA VAL A 52 0.68 -6.67 10.95
C VAL A 52 1.74 -5.56 10.98
N ASP A 53 2.42 -5.43 12.11
CA ASP A 53 3.68 -4.71 12.18
C ASP A 53 4.81 -5.68 11.79
N PRO A 54 5.52 -5.45 10.66
CA PRO A 54 6.52 -6.39 10.15
C PRO A 54 7.77 -6.48 11.04
N LEU A 55 7.96 -5.55 11.98
CA LEU A 55 9.09 -5.57 12.90
C LEU A 55 8.85 -6.45 14.14
N GLN A 56 7.58 -6.83 14.41
CA GLN A 56 7.24 -7.73 15.52
C GLN A 56 7.59 -9.18 15.21
N ASP A 57 8.12 -9.88 16.20
CA ASP A 57 8.54 -11.29 16.03
C ASP A 57 7.37 -12.22 15.72
N GLY A 58 6.14 -11.90 16.19
CA GLY A 58 4.92 -12.65 15.93
C GLY A 58 4.20 -12.31 14.60
N ALA A 59 4.75 -11.43 13.75
CA ALA A 59 4.08 -10.97 12.52
C ALA A 59 3.75 -12.13 11.55
N ILE A 60 4.67 -13.07 11.38
CA ILE A 60 4.50 -14.24 10.49
C ILE A 60 3.46 -15.20 11.07
N ASP A 61 3.47 -15.44 12.37
CA ASP A 61 2.50 -16.32 13.02
C ASP A 61 1.07 -15.76 12.94
N GLU A 62 0.94 -14.44 13.06
CA GLU A 62 -0.34 -13.74 12.86
C GLU A 62 -0.85 -13.90 11.41
N LEU A 63 0.04 -13.73 10.42
CA LEU A 63 -0.28 -13.91 9.01
C LEU A 63 -0.75 -15.34 8.74
N ARG A 64 0.00 -16.36 9.17
CA ARG A 64 -0.33 -17.79 9.01
C ARG A 64 -1.65 -18.15 9.67
N TYR A 65 -1.89 -17.64 10.87
CA TYR A 65 -3.16 -17.85 11.56
C TYR A 65 -4.35 -17.37 10.71
N TRP A 66 -4.31 -16.15 10.19
CA TRP A 66 -5.39 -15.59 9.41
C TRP A 66 -5.52 -16.22 8.03
N LYS A 67 -4.41 -16.61 7.41
CA LYS A 67 -4.45 -17.40 6.18
C LYS A 67 -5.18 -18.71 6.39
N GLY A 68 -4.88 -19.41 7.48
CA GLY A 68 -5.59 -20.66 7.86
C GLY A 68 -7.09 -20.47 8.09
N GLN A 69 -7.51 -19.26 8.52
CA GLN A 69 -8.94 -18.93 8.68
C GLN A 69 -9.66 -18.57 7.37
N GLY A 70 -8.94 -18.27 6.29
CA GLY A 70 -9.51 -17.90 5.00
C GLY A 70 -10.38 -16.62 5.02
N LYS A 71 -10.13 -15.71 5.98
CA LYS A 71 -10.94 -14.51 6.18
C LYS A 71 -10.45 -13.30 5.40
N PHE A 72 -9.18 -13.27 5.07
CA PHE A 72 -8.52 -12.19 4.36
C PHE A 72 -7.97 -12.65 3.02
N VAL A 73 -7.93 -11.74 2.06
CA VAL A 73 -7.41 -11.99 0.71
C VAL A 73 -6.03 -11.39 0.49
N GLY A 74 -5.49 -10.65 1.44
CA GLY A 74 -4.19 -10.01 1.33
C GLY A 74 -3.69 -9.45 2.66
N LEU A 75 -2.52 -8.83 2.63
CA LEU A 75 -1.78 -8.26 3.75
C LEU A 75 -1.60 -6.75 3.57
N LYS A 76 -1.81 -5.97 4.64
CA LYS A 76 -1.48 -4.53 4.73
C LYS A 76 -0.24 -4.34 5.60
N LEU A 77 0.73 -3.61 5.07
CA LEU A 77 1.89 -3.10 5.81
C LEU A 77 1.89 -1.57 5.79
N HIS A 78 2.36 -0.96 6.88
CA HIS A 78 2.45 0.49 7.00
C HIS A 78 3.77 0.89 7.66
N PHE A 79 4.77 1.27 6.86
CA PHE A 79 6.12 1.48 7.34
C PHE A 79 6.23 2.60 8.38
N THR A 80 5.57 3.73 8.15
CA THR A 80 5.62 4.85 9.12
C THR A 80 5.04 4.44 10.48
N ALA A 81 3.87 3.80 10.51
CA ALA A 81 3.24 3.39 11.77
C ALA A 81 4.02 2.29 12.50
N SER A 82 4.67 1.40 11.76
CA SER A 82 5.54 0.35 12.30
C SER A 82 6.97 0.82 12.56
N ALA A 83 7.27 2.11 12.37
CA ALA A 83 8.62 2.66 12.48
C ALA A 83 9.68 1.90 11.67
N VAL A 84 9.32 1.42 10.48
CA VAL A 84 10.25 0.76 9.57
C VAL A 84 11.19 1.80 8.97
N HIS A 85 12.48 1.64 9.22
CA HIS A 85 13.53 2.45 8.60
C HIS A 85 14.22 1.65 7.49
N ILE A 86 13.83 1.90 6.24
CA ILE A 86 14.31 1.11 5.10
C ILE A 86 15.84 1.16 4.93
N ARG A 87 16.51 2.20 5.46
CA ARG A 87 17.98 2.29 5.49
C ARG A 87 18.61 1.35 6.51
N ASN A 88 17.85 0.84 7.48
CA ASN A 88 18.28 -0.15 8.44
C ASN A 88 18.23 -1.55 7.80
N ALA A 89 19.36 -2.26 7.75
CA ALA A 89 19.43 -3.60 7.16
C ALA A 89 18.58 -4.63 7.92
N ALA A 90 18.48 -4.52 9.25
CA ALA A 90 17.68 -5.44 10.06
C ALA A 90 16.17 -5.27 9.78
N ASP A 91 15.71 -4.03 9.61
CA ASP A 91 14.31 -3.75 9.26
C ASP A 91 13.99 -4.28 7.86
N ARG A 92 14.88 -4.04 6.88
CA ARG A 92 14.72 -4.59 5.52
C ARG A 92 14.60 -6.12 5.55
N GLN A 93 15.43 -6.79 6.33
CA GLN A 93 15.37 -8.26 6.46
C GLN A 93 14.04 -8.73 7.05
N LYS A 94 13.55 -8.07 8.10
CA LYS A 94 12.26 -8.40 8.71
C LYS A 94 11.09 -8.17 7.71
N VAL A 95 11.07 -7.03 7.03
CA VAL A 95 10.07 -6.74 6.00
C VAL A 95 10.14 -7.76 4.86
N ALA A 96 11.33 -8.06 4.34
CA ALA A 96 11.53 -9.04 3.28
C ALA A 96 11.03 -10.45 3.69
N ARG A 97 11.24 -10.85 4.95
CA ARG A 97 10.70 -12.12 5.47
C ARG A 97 9.18 -12.15 5.48
N VAL A 98 8.54 -11.07 5.91
CA VAL A 98 7.07 -10.97 5.94
C VAL A 98 6.51 -10.96 4.50
N LEU A 99 7.15 -10.25 3.57
CA LEU A 99 6.79 -10.27 2.15
C LEU A 99 6.95 -11.67 1.54
N GLY A 100 8.06 -12.34 1.82
CA GLY A 100 8.30 -13.70 1.34
C GLY A 100 7.27 -14.70 1.89
N GLU A 101 6.87 -14.56 3.14
CA GLU A 101 5.80 -15.38 3.71
C GLU A 101 4.44 -15.10 3.03
N ALA A 102 4.10 -13.82 2.83
CA ALA A 102 2.87 -13.45 2.13
C ALA A 102 2.85 -14.03 0.70
N ALA A 103 3.99 -14.01 0.01
CA ALA A 103 4.14 -14.59 -1.32
C ALA A 103 3.93 -16.12 -1.33
N GLN A 104 4.55 -16.83 -0.38
CA GLN A 104 4.37 -18.29 -0.22
C GLN A 104 2.90 -18.66 0.04
N GLU A 105 2.19 -17.83 0.77
CA GLU A 105 0.77 -17.98 1.07
C GLU A 105 -0.15 -17.46 -0.04
N GLY A 106 0.40 -16.91 -1.15
CA GLY A 106 -0.36 -16.37 -2.27
C GLY A 106 -1.17 -15.12 -1.91
N LEU A 107 -0.71 -14.34 -0.94
CA LEU A 107 -1.37 -13.10 -0.51
C LEU A 107 -0.75 -11.90 -1.20
N PRO A 108 -1.54 -11.09 -1.93
CA PRO A 108 -1.10 -9.76 -2.36
C PRO A 108 -0.86 -8.85 -1.15
N VAL A 109 0.02 -7.87 -1.32
CA VAL A 109 0.40 -6.97 -0.23
C VAL A 109 0.12 -5.52 -0.62
N VAL A 110 -0.58 -4.77 0.23
CA VAL A 110 -0.72 -3.31 0.14
C VAL A 110 0.26 -2.67 1.12
N ILE A 111 1.16 -1.83 0.62
CA ILE A 111 2.20 -1.19 1.42
C ILE A 111 2.06 0.32 1.38
N HIS A 112 1.98 0.94 2.57
CA HIS A 112 2.26 2.36 2.74
C HIS A 112 3.77 2.48 3.02
N LEU A 113 4.53 2.92 2.03
CA LEU A 113 6.00 2.96 2.12
C LEU A 113 6.50 4.01 3.11
N GLY A 114 5.81 5.12 3.25
CA GLY A 114 6.22 6.10 4.22
C GLY A 114 5.64 7.47 4.00
N GLY A 115 5.99 8.35 4.92
CA GLY A 115 5.89 9.79 4.90
C GLY A 115 7.23 10.32 5.39
N GLY A 116 7.39 11.63 5.46
CA GLY A 116 8.59 12.26 6.00
C GLY A 116 9.84 11.99 5.19
N ASP A 117 10.73 11.22 5.76
CA ASP A 117 12.07 11.02 5.22
C ASP A 117 12.19 9.98 4.11
N PHE A 118 11.11 9.24 3.81
CA PHE A 118 11.16 8.24 2.72
C PHE A 118 11.26 8.93 1.36
N ASN A 119 12.31 8.65 0.62
CA ASN A 119 12.62 9.35 -0.63
C ASN A 119 12.99 8.36 -1.76
N ALA A 120 13.42 8.90 -2.92
CA ALA A 120 13.78 8.09 -4.07
C ALA A 120 14.89 7.06 -3.78
N SER A 121 15.89 7.40 -2.97
CA SER A 121 16.95 6.45 -2.62
C SER A 121 16.44 5.31 -1.74
N ASP A 122 15.44 5.59 -0.89
CA ASP A 122 14.77 4.58 -0.08
C ASP A 122 13.89 3.67 -0.95
N ALA A 123 13.23 4.23 -1.97
CA ALA A 123 12.51 3.46 -2.97
C ALA A 123 13.44 2.52 -3.75
N GLU A 124 14.61 2.99 -4.15
CA GLU A 124 15.64 2.16 -4.79
C GLU A 124 16.13 1.02 -3.89
N LEU A 125 16.33 1.28 -2.58
CA LEU A 125 16.66 0.21 -1.62
C LEU A 125 15.52 -0.80 -1.48
N PHE A 126 14.29 -0.34 -1.40
CA PHE A 126 13.11 -1.21 -1.33
C PHE A 126 13.00 -2.09 -2.60
N ILE A 127 13.13 -1.50 -3.78
CA ILE A 127 13.02 -2.22 -5.07
C ILE A 127 14.12 -3.29 -5.17
N ARG A 128 15.36 -2.98 -4.78
CA ARG A 128 16.48 -3.91 -4.94
C ARG A 128 16.56 -4.98 -3.86
N GLU A 129 16.23 -4.65 -2.60
CA GLU A 129 16.57 -5.50 -1.47
C GLU A 129 15.36 -6.10 -0.74
N VAL A 130 14.16 -5.55 -0.97
CA VAL A 130 12.95 -5.99 -0.28
C VAL A 130 11.93 -6.57 -1.24
N LEU A 131 11.60 -5.83 -2.30
CA LEU A 131 10.58 -6.20 -3.27
C LEU A 131 10.81 -7.58 -3.93
N PRO A 132 12.05 -8.03 -4.23
CA PRO A 132 12.30 -9.37 -4.78
C PRO A 132 11.75 -10.51 -3.91
N SER A 133 11.61 -10.29 -2.60
CA SER A 133 11.03 -11.29 -1.70
C SER A 133 9.54 -11.54 -1.93
N ALA A 134 8.83 -10.62 -2.60
CA ALA A 134 7.44 -10.81 -2.99
C ALA A 134 7.26 -11.83 -4.12
N GLY A 135 8.34 -12.22 -4.82
CA GLY A 135 8.27 -13.16 -5.95
C GLY A 135 7.24 -12.73 -6.99
N ASP A 136 6.34 -13.63 -7.34
CA ASP A 136 5.24 -13.37 -8.30
C ASP A 136 3.96 -12.82 -7.63
N SER A 137 3.98 -12.48 -6.33
CA SER A 137 2.84 -11.89 -5.66
C SER A 137 2.69 -10.41 -6.00
N TRP A 138 1.43 -9.99 -6.10
CA TRP A 138 1.13 -8.58 -6.34
C TRP A 138 1.49 -7.70 -5.13
N VAL A 139 2.13 -6.58 -5.40
CA VAL A 139 2.42 -5.54 -4.41
C VAL A 139 1.79 -4.24 -4.87
N GLN A 140 0.86 -3.71 -4.08
CA GLN A 140 0.27 -2.39 -4.31
C GLN A 140 0.95 -1.37 -3.40
N ILE A 141 1.47 -0.32 -3.99
CA ILE A 141 2.06 0.82 -3.28
C ILE A 141 0.97 1.89 -3.11
N ALA A 142 0.64 2.19 -1.86
CA ALA A 142 -0.39 3.17 -1.54
C ALA A 142 0.03 4.60 -1.94
N HIS A 143 -0.96 5.44 -2.29
CA HIS A 143 -0.83 6.87 -2.55
C HIS A 143 0.24 7.21 -3.61
N ALA A 144 0.40 6.34 -4.63
CA ALA A 144 1.46 6.48 -5.64
C ALA A 144 2.87 6.65 -5.02
N GLY A 145 3.14 5.96 -3.92
CA GLY A 145 4.40 6.05 -3.18
C GLY A 145 4.51 7.25 -2.24
N GLY A 146 3.48 8.06 -2.11
CA GLY A 146 3.41 9.19 -1.20
C GLY A 146 2.86 8.86 0.18
N GLY A 147 2.89 9.84 1.04
CA GLY A 147 2.28 9.85 2.36
C GLY A 147 1.38 11.07 2.54
N LEU A 148 1.06 11.41 3.79
CA LEU A 148 0.26 12.58 4.13
C LEU A 148 0.89 13.90 3.62
N PRO A 149 0.08 14.97 3.42
CA PRO A 149 0.49 16.24 2.81
C PRO A 149 1.69 16.93 3.44
N GLU A 150 1.92 16.70 4.73
CA GLU A 150 2.98 17.34 5.52
C GLU A 150 4.41 17.00 5.04
N HIS A 151 4.52 16.09 4.06
CA HIS A 151 5.81 15.56 3.60
C HIS A 151 6.01 15.71 2.10
N ASP A 152 5.94 16.94 1.67
CA ASP A 152 5.92 17.41 0.30
C ASP A 152 6.93 16.86 -0.69
N GLY A 153 6.44 16.59 -1.90
CA GLY A 153 7.24 16.31 -3.10
C GLY A 153 7.82 14.90 -3.18
N ASN A 154 7.69 14.07 -2.14
CA ASN A 154 8.30 12.75 -2.14
C ASN A 154 7.55 11.73 -3.01
N ASN A 155 6.23 11.80 -3.11
CA ASN A 155 5.47 10.86 -3.93
C ASN A 155 5.92 10.84 -5.39
N LEU A 156 6.12 12.00 -6.03
CA LEU A 156 6.60 12.07 -7.39
C LEU A 156 8.02 11.48 -7.55
N ARG A 157 8.91 11.72 -6.57
CA ARG A 157 10.27 11.18 -6.60
C ARG A 157 10.30 9.68 -6.40
N VAL A 158 9.48 9.17 -5.47
CA VAL A 158 9.32 7.73 -5.23
C VAL A 158 8.69 7.07 -6.46
N LEU A 159 7.63 7.67 -7.02
CA LEU A 159 6.97 7.17 -8.20
C LEU A 159 7.92 7.11 -9.41
N ARG A 160 8.79 8.13 -9.59
CA ARG A 160 9.82 8.13 -10.63
C ARG A 160 10.83 7.01 -10.46
N ALA A 161 11.28 6.72 -9.23
CA ALA A 161 12.19 5.59 -8.99
C ALA A 161 11.56 4.28 -9.46
N PHE A 162 10.32 4.00 -9.08
CA PHE A 162 9.59 2.82 -9.60
C PHE A 162 9.39 2.89 -11.12
N GLY A 163 8.99 4.04 -11.64
CA GLY A 163 8.75 4.26 -13.07
C GLY A 163 9.99 3.98 -13.92
N ASP A 164 11.17 4.34 -13.42
CA ASP A 164 12.44 4.07 -14.10
C ASP A 164 12.74 2.57 -14.22
N HIS A 165 12.38 1.76 -13.24
CA HIS A 165 12.46 0.31 -13.31
C HIS A 165 11.38 -0.27 -14.23
N MET A 166 10.14 0.20 -14.15
CA MET A 166 9.02 -0.29 -14.95
C MET A 166 9.21 -0.05 -16.45
N VAL A 167 9.68 1.13 -16.83
CA VAL A 167 9.93 1.50 -18.25
C VAL A 167 11.08 0.69 -18.85
N ARG A 168 12.00 0.20 -18.02
CA ARG A 168 13.09 -0.72 -18.45
C ARG A 168 12.68 -2.19 -18.40
N ASP A 169 11.41 -2.50 -18.16
CA ASP A 169 10.91 -3.87 -18.02
C ASP A 169 11.64 -4.68 -16.92
N ASP A 170 12.06 -4.02 -15.83
CA ASP A 170 12.68 -4.70 -14.70
C ASP A 170 11.70 -5.73 -14.13
N PRO A 171 12.06 -7.02 -14.14
CA PRO A 171 11.16 -8.09 -13.67
C PRO A 171 10.71 -7.92 -12.21
N THR A 172 11.51 -7.24 -11.38
CA THR A 172 11.20 -6.97 -9.98
C THR A 172 9.93 -6.14 -9.82
N THR A 173 9.63 -5.24 -10.78
CA THR A 173 8.46 -4.36 -10.72
C THR A 173 7.26 -4.88 -11.52
N ARG A 174 7.35 -6.09 -12.10
CA ARG A 174 6.29 -6.64 -12.97
C ARG A 174 4.94 -6.75 -12.26
N GLN A 175 4.92 -7.10 -10.99
CA GLN A 175 3.72 -7.27 -10.18
C GLN A 175 3.43 -6.07 -9.26
N VAL A 176 3.97 -4.88 -9.57
CA VAL A 176 3.71 -3.67 -8.79
C VAL A 176 2.53 -2.89 -9.38
N LEU A 177 1.61 -2.53 -8.51
CA LEU A 177 0.50 -1.60 -8.76
C LEU A 177 0.61 -0.42 -7.80
N PHE A 178 -0.08 0.65 -8.12
CA PHE A 178 -0.25 1.82 -7.25
C PHE A 178 -1.73 2.07 -7.02
N ASP A 179 -2.10 2.72 -5.92
CA ASP A 179 -3.39 3.39 -5.86
C ASP A 179 -3.22 4.92 -5.85
N LEU A 180 -4.28 5.59 -6.23
CA LEU A 180 -4.33 7.05 -6.32
C LEU A 180 -5.13 7.66 -5.16
N SER A 181 -5.33 6.92 -4.07
CA SER A 181 -5.99 7.48 -2.90
C SER A 181 -5.23 8.71 -2.38
N TYR A 182 -5.96 9.80 -2.16
CA TYR A 182 -5.39 11.07 -1.75
C TYR A 182 -4.34 11.63 -2.74
N VAL A 183 -4.51 11.38 -4.04
CA VAL A 183 -3.59 11.82 -5.11
C VAL A 183 -4.37 12.55 -6.21
N PRO A 184 -4.05 13.84 -6.53
CA PRO A 184 -3.01 14.66 -5.89
C PRO A 184 -3.40 15.13 -4.50
N ALA A 185 -2.41 15.34 -3.61
CA ALA A 185 -2.69 15.96 -2.34
C ALA A 185 -3.26 17.38 -2.53
N PRO A 186 -4.19 17.83 -1.65
CA PRO A 186 -4.95 19.07 -1.87
C PRO A 186 -4.13 20.35 -1.96
N ASP A 187 -2.93 20.35 -1.38
CA ASP A 187 -1.99 21.48 -1.32
C ASP A 187 -1.06 21.59 -2.54
N LYS A 188 -1.11 20.61 -3.46
CA LYS A 188 -0.26 20.61 -4.66
C LYS A 188 -0.66 21.71 -5.65
N ASN A 189 0.35 22.43 -6.12
CA ASN A 189 0.17 23.43 -7.17
C ASN A 189 0.03 22.77 -8.56
N PHE A 190 -0.37 23.57 -9.56
CA PHE A 190 -0.63 23.07 -10.91
C PHE A 190 0.59 22.38 -11.56
N GLU A 191 1.81 22.90 -11.34
CA GLU A 191 3.02 22.33 -11.94
C GLU A 191 3.36 20.96 -11.34
N GLU A 192 3.21 20.81 -10.02
CA GLU A 192 3.39 19.52 -9.33
C GLU A 192 2.37 18.49 -9.79
N VAL A 193 1.11 18.87 -9.92
CA VAL A 193 0.05 17.99 -10.42
C VAL A 193 0.32 17.59 -11.86
N ALA A 194 0.72 18.52 -12.73
CA ALA A 194 1.07 18.23 -14.12
C ALA A 194 2.26 17.26 -14.22
N ALA A 195 3.29 17.45 -13.41
CA ALA A 195 4.45 16.56 -13.36
C ALA A 195 4.08 15.15 -12.86
N LEU A 196 3.20 15.05 -11.88
CA LEU A 196 2.68 13.78 -11.37
C LEU A 196 1.86 13.06 -12.45
N THR A 197 0.98 13.79 -13.15
CA THR A 197 0.18 13.23 -14.23
C THR A 197 1.03 12.72 -15.39
N GLN A 198 2.08 13.44 -15.74
CA GLN A 198 3.04 12.97 -16.76
C GLN A 198 3.71 11.67 -16.34
N GLU A 199 4.07 11.53 -15.06
CA GLU A 199 4.68 10.31 -14.55
C GLU A 199 3.69 9.12 -14.55
N ILE A 200 2.44 9.36 -14.16
CA ILE A 200 1.35 8.37 -14.24
C ILE A 200 1.19 7.88 -15.70
N ARG A 201 1.20 8.79 -16.67
CA ARG A 201 1.14 8.44 -18.11
C ARG A 201 2.37 7.65 -18.56
N ARG A 202 3.56 8.02 -18.10
CA ARG A 202 4.82 7.33 -18.43
C ARG A 202 4.83 5.87 -17.95
N ILE A 203 4.35 5.63 -16.73
CA ILE A 203 4.23 4.29 -16.13
C ILE A 203 3.09 3.49 -16.78
N GLY A 204 2.03 4.17 -17.19
CA GLY A 204 0.83 3.59 -17.78
C GLY A 204 -0.32 3.43 -16.79
N LEU A 205 -1.50 3.97 -17.17
CA LEU A 205 -2.68 4.05 -16.31
C LEU A 205 -3.17 2.69 -15.77
N ARG A 206 -2.91 1.61 -16.47
CA ARG A 206 -3.27 0.24 -16.00
C ARG A 206 -2.50 -0.22 -14.76
N ARG A 207 -1.47 0.49 -14.35
CA ARG A 207 -0.75 0.27 -13.11
C ARG A 207 -1.36 0.99 -11.91
N PHE A 208 -2.38 1.82 -12.13
CA PHE A 208 -2.99 2.63 -11.09
C PHE A 208 -4.42 2.19 -10.80
N LEU A 209 -4.75 2.10 -9.53
CA LEU A 209 -6.04 1.69 -9.01
C LEU A 209 -6.73 2.89 -8.36
N PHE A 210 -8.05 2.89 -8.35
CA PHE A 210 -8.83 3.80 -7.52
C PHE A 210 -8.74 3.37 -6.05
N GLY A 211 -8.51 4.31 -5.16
CA GLY A 211 -8.63 4.17 -3.71
C GLY A 211 -9.12 5.50 -3.12
N SER A 212 -9.78 5.51 -1.98
CA SER A 212 -10.27 6.74 -1.35
C SER A 212 -9.57 7.09 -0.04
N ASP A 213 -8.86 6.12 0.54
CA ASP A 213 -8.33 6.25 1.90
C ASP A 213 -9.42 6.67 2.93
N PHE A 214 -10.62 6.07 2.77
CA PHE A 214 -11.71 6.30 3.69
C PHE A 214 -11.25 5.91 5.11
N ASN A 215 -11.38 6.81 6.08
CA ASN A 215 -12.26 7.96 6.22
C ASN A 215 -11.57 9.34 6.03
N VAL A 216 -10.39 9.38 5.41
CA VAL A 216 -9.77 10.66 5.06
C VAL A 216 -10.59 11.37 3.98
N LEU A 217 -10.89 10.67 2.89
CA LEU A 217 -11.83 11.13 1.85
C LEU A 217 -12.91 10.07 1.62
N THR A 218 -14.12 10.52 1.32
CA THR A 218 -15.13 9.63 0.78
C THR A 218 -14.78 9.25 -0.66
N PRO A 219 -15.29 8.12 -1.19
CA PRO A 219 -15.09 7.78 -2.60
C PRO A 219 -15.55 8.88 -3.57
N ALA A 220 -16.60 9.64 -3.23
CA ALA A 220 -17.08 10.74 -4.06
C ALA A 220 -16.11 11.93 -4.06
N GLU A 221 -15.57 12.29 -2.90
CA GLU A 221 -14.57 13.35 -2.77
C GLU A 221 -13.29 12.99 -3.51
N GLU A 222 -12.83 11.75 -3.41
CA GLU A 222 -11.65 11.30 -4.13
C GLU A 222 -11.86 11.29 -5.64
N MET A 223 -13.05 10.91 -6.14
CA MET A 223 -13.37 11.02 -7.56
C MET A 223 -13.28 12.47 -8.06
N MET A 224 -13.73 13.45 -7.26
CA MET A 224 -13.57 14.87 -7.60
C MET A 224 -12.10 15.29 -7.53
N ASN A 225 -11.34 14.78 -6.55
CA ASN A 225 -9.92 15.06 -6.40
C ASN A 225 -9.10 14.57 -7.61
N LEU A 226 -9.36 13.34 -8.09
CA LEU A 226 -8.73 12.79 -9.29
C LEU A 226 -8.99 13.64 -10.55
N GLY A 227 -10.09 14.37 -10.61
CA GLY A 227 -10.36 15.32 -11.68
C GLY A 227 -9.29 16.40 -11.85
N LYS A 228 -8.53 16.72 -10.80
CA LYS A 228 -7.41 17.68 -10.84
C LYS A 228 -6.20 17.18 -11.64
N LEU A 229 -6.07 15.88 -11.86
CA LEU A 229 -4.98 15.30 -12.63
C LEU A 229 -5.01 15.69 -14.12
N GLY A 230 -6.09 16.27 -14.62
CA GLY A 230 -6.20 16.69 -16.02
C GLY A 230 -6.07 15.51 -17.00
N LEU A 231 -6.59 14.35 -16.61
CA LEU A 231 -6.70 13.19 -17.47
C LEU A 231 -7.76 13.41 -18.55
N THR A 232 -7.54 12.86 -19.74
CA THR A 232 -8.57 12.80 -20.77
C THR A 232 -9.70 11.85 -20.34
N GLU A 233 -10.87 11.97 -20.97
CA GLU A 233 -12.02 11.07 -20.69
C GLU A 233 -11.64 9.59 -20.83
N GLY A 234 -10.91 9.23 -21.91
CA GLY A 234 -10.46 7.84 -22.11
C GLY A 234 -9.44 7.35 -21.08
N GLU A 235 -8.57 8.24 -20.59
CA GLU A 235 -7.64 7.93 -19.49
C GLU A 235 -8.40 7.74 -18.17
N PHE A 236 -9.40 8.59 -17.92
CA PHE A 236 -10.22 8.50 -16.73
C PHE A 236 -11.07 7.22 -16.72
N GLU A 237 -11.64 6.86 -17.88
CA GLU A 237 -12.37 5.60 -18.03
C GLU A 237 -11.46 4.38 -17.78
N THR A 238 -10.21 4.43 -18.28
CA THR A 238 -9.21 3.38 -17.97
C THR A 238 -9.01 3.19 -16.46
N LEU A 239 -8.92 4.27 -15.68
CA LEU A 239 -8.82 4.20 -14.23
C LEU A 239 -10.09 3.63 -13.58
N ARG A 240 -11.27 4.02 -14.06
CA ARG A 240 -12.55 3.55 -13.52
C ARG A 240 -12.76 2.06 -13.74
N GLU A 241 -12.32 1.55 -14.88
CA GLU A 241 -12.41 0.13 -15.22
C GLU A 241 -11.32 -0.73 -14.57
N ASN A 242 -10.23 -0.10 -14.14
CA ASN A 242 -9.09 -0.81 -13.60
C ASN A 242 -9.45 -1.47 -12.26
N CYS A 243 -9.11 -2.72 -12.13
CA CYS A 243 -9.46 -3.53 -10.97
C CYS A 243 -8.26 -4.34 -10.51
N ALA A 244 -8.02 -4.35 -9.21
CA ALA A 244 -6.99 -5.21 -8.66
C ALA A 244 -7.38 -6.69 -8.79
N PRO A 245 -6.46 -7.61 -9.10
CA PRO A 245 -6.77 -9.02 -9.31
C PRO A 245 -7.53 -9.70 -8.16
N TRP A 246 -7.38 -9.19 -6.94
CA TRP A 246 -8.05 -9.69 -5.73
C TRP A 246 -9.43 -9.06 -5.46
N ALA A 247 -9.86 -8.09 -6.24
CA ALA A 247 -11.11 -7.34 -6.05
C ALA A 247 -12.05 -7.37 -7.26
N CYS A 248 -11.66 -8.00 -8.36
CA CYS A 248 -12.46 -8.14 -9.59
C CYS A 248 -13.61 -9.16 -9.48
#